data_c53d6f7be155d734c4abab8465e6ab49
#
_entry.id   c53d6f7be155d734c4abab8465e6ab49
#
_cell.length_a   1.000
_cell.length_b   1.000
_cell.length_c   1.000
_cell.angle_alpha   90.00
_cell.angle_beta   90.00
_cell.angle_gamma   90.00
#
_symmetry.space_group_name_H-M   'P 1'
#
loop_
_entity.id
_entity.type
_entity.pdbx_description
1 polymer ?
#
loop_
_entity_poly.entity_id
_entity_poly.type
_entity_poly.pdbx_seq_one_letter_code
_entity_poly.pdbx_strand_id
1 'polypeptide(L)'
;GAILLKTGQPIEGVEPGDSITGVKGSLQYDEQGHQEHYLKGSATNPITVKNSNNQFVPQEVTLDAVVNNPMQYASHLIKIENLETAMKYGFSQGYPYETEFIYQNGAMMNVLWAKLYENMSVIGVVEYGIMGYGLTIFPIEVENTTKVFDGTCTRIKDIKNLAKGTEFTYVGNATTTFTDYENGILIEDYTGGILLKNAKLGDKGTAKVKSGMLITNIKGKYQPASGDVMASIEIADADVDNITIKNVNEQIECYS
;
A
#
# COMPACT_ATOMS: atom_id res chain seq x y z
N GLY A 1 -2.45 20.74 -12.91
CA GLY A 1 -2.85 19.51 -13.59
C GLY A 1 -1.75 19.01 -14.50
N ALA A 2 -1.77 17.74 -14.82
CA ALA A 2 -0.85 17.10 -15.73
C ALA A 2 -1.63 16.46 -16.88
N ILE A 3 -0.96 16.15 -17.96
CA ILE A 3 -1.52 15.46 -19.11
C ILE A 3 -0.43 14.58 -19.74
N LEU A 4 -0.78 13.35 -20.08
CA LEU A 4 0.10 12.45 -20.79
C LEU A 4 0.23 12.87 -22.26
N LEU A 5 1.46 12.98 -22.75
CA LEU A 5 1.73 13.23 -24.17
C LEU A 5 2.15 11.92 -24.86
N LYS A 6 1.30 11.40 -25.75
CA LYS A 6 1.58 10.21 -26.57
C LYS A 6 2.00 10.64 -27.98
N THR A 7 3.26 10.51 -28.31
CA THR A 7 3.81 10.94 -29.61
C THR A 7 4.03 9.79 -30.59
N GLY A 8 3.94 8.55 -30.15
CA GLY A 8 4.24 7.35 -30.95
C GLY A 8 5.72 7.11 -31.22
N GLN A 9 6.57 8.08 -30.93
CA GLN A 9 8.04 8.00 -30.97
C GLN A 9 8.60 8.71 -29.75
N PRO A 10 9.76 8.29 -29.22
CA PRO A 10 10.44 9.02 -28.17
C PRO A 10 10.71 10.46 -28.57
N ILE A 11 10.59 11.39 -27.63
CA ILE A 11 10.97 12.78 -27.83
C ILE A 11 12.43 12.91 -27.42
N GLU A 12 13.30 13.05 -28.42
CA GLU A 12 14.74 13.17 -28.15
C GLU A 12 15.07 14.52 -27.53
N GLY A 13 16.04 14.55 -26.62
CA GLY A 13 16.58 15.77 -26.00
C GLY A 13 15.65 16.47 -25.03
N VAL A 14 14.62 15.78 -24.52
CA VAL A 14 13.76 16.28 -23.46
C VAL A 14 14.01 15.46 -22.20
N GLU A 15 14.33 16.14 -21.12
CA GLU A 15 14.65 15.56 -19.82
C GLU A 15 13.62 15.98 -18.75
N PRO A 16 13.43 15.22 -17.67
CA PRO A 16 12.63 15.66 -16.55
C PRO A 16 13.11 17.02 -16.01
N GLY A 17 12.15 17.94 -15.82
CA GLY A 17 12.45 19.33 -15.43
C GLY A 17 12.56 20.28 -16.61
N ASP A 18 12.47 19.82 -17.84
CA ASP A 18 12.46 20.68 -19.00
C ASP A 18 11.10 21.37 -19.18
N SER A 19 11.15 22.67 -19.47
CA SER A 19 9.99 23.39 -19.96
C SER A 19 9.96 23.31 -21.47
N ILE A 20 8.90 22.73 -22.02
CA ILE A 20 8.76 22.51 -23.46
C ILE A 20 7.67 23.40 -24.08
N THR A 21 7.83 23.69 -25.34
CA THR A 21 6.84 24.40 -26.15
C THR A 21 6.72 23.75 -27.54
N GLY A 22 5.76 24.20 -28.33
CA GLY A 22 5.53 23.66 -29.68
C GLY A 22 4.75 22.35 -29.70
N VAL A 23 4.24 21.89 -28.55
CA VAL A 23 3.40 20.70 -28.48
C VAL A 23 2.11 20.95 -29.25
N LYS A 24 1.85 20.12 -30.27
CA LYS A 24 0.61 20.12 -31.04
C LYS A 24 0.04 18.70 -31.07
N GLY A 25 -1.25 18.58 -30.89
CA GLY A 25 -1.91 17.29 -30.91
C GLY A 25 -3.41 17.43 -30.74
N SER A 26 -4.09 16.31 -30.73
CA SER A 26 -5.53 16.20 -30.44
C SER A 26 -5.72 15.59 -29.06
N LEU A 27 -6.61 16.19 -28.27
CA LEU A 27 -7.04 15.59 -27.03
C LEU A 27 -7.81 14.31 -27.33
N GLN A 28 -7.41 13.22 -26.72
CA GLN A 28 -8.04 11.92 -26.84
C GLN A 28 -8.47 11.45 -25.46
N TYR A 29 -9.50 10.63 -25.46
CA TYR A 29 -9.98 9.92 -24.29
C TYR A 29 -9.95 8.42 -24.61
N ASP A 30 -9.32 7.64 -23.76
CA ASP A 30 -9.25 6.20 -23.92
C ASP A 30 -10.45 5.55 -23.25
N GLU A 31 -11.42 5.10 -24.04
CA GLU A 31 -12.65 4.47 -23.57
C GLU A 31 -12.47 2.96 -23.25
N GLN A 32 -11.30 2.37 -23.54
CA GLN A 32 -11.06 0.94 -23.33
C GLN A 32 -10.75 0.55 -21.88
N GLY A 33 -11.43 1.19 -20.92
CA GLY A 33 -11.25 0.95 -19.49
C GLY A 33 -10.18 1.84 -18.84
N HIS A 34 -9.53 2.67 -19.62
CA HIS A 34 -8.54 3.61 -19.17
C HIS A 34 -9.16 5.02 -19.24
N GLN A 35 -9.76 5.47 -18.19
CA GLN A 35 -10.47 6.77 -18.15
C GLN A 35 -9.50 7.97 -18.17
N GLU A 36 -8.52 7.90 -19.06
CA GLU A 36 -7.45 8.86 -19.13
C GLU A 36 -7.57 9.79 -20.32
N HIS A 37 -7.41 11.09 -20.08
CA HIS A 37 -7.24 12.05 -21.14
C HIS A 37 -5.77 12.19 -21.48
N TYR A 38 -5.43 12.03 -22.75
CA TYR A 38 -4.07 12.22 -23.24
C TYR A 38 -4.04 13.10 -24.48
N LEU A 39 -2.91 13.75 -24.70
CA LEU A 39 -2.65 14.52 -25.90
C LEU A 39 -1.90 13.63 -26.91
N LYS A 40 -2.57 13.26 -28.00
CA LYS A 40 -1.92 12.56 -29.12
C LYS A 40 -1.17 13.56 -29.96
N GLY A 41 0.14 13.64 -29.76
CA GLY A 41 1.02 14.51 -30.51
C GLY A 41 1.37 13.94 -31.88
N SER A 42 1.79 14.83 -32.78
CA SER A 42 2.36 14.43 -34.08
C SER A 42 3.87 14.38 -33.99
N ALA A 43 4.49 13.30 -34.43
CA ALA A 43 5.94 13.16 -34.52
C ALA A 43 6.61 14.22 -35.45
N THR A 44 5.83 14.88 -36.30
CA THR A 44 6.32 15.90 -37.22
C THR A 44 6.35 17.32 -36.60
N ASN A 45 5.81 17.50 -35.39
CA ASN A 45 5.84 18.79 -34.72
C ASN A 45 7.10 18.90 -33.85
N PRO A 46 8.02 19.82 -34.15
CA PRO A 46 9.19 19.99 -33.32
C PRO A 46 8.78 20.52 -31.95
N ILE A 47 9.00 19.72 -30.93
CA ILE A 47 8.94 20.15 -29.55
C ILE A 47 10.26 20.88 -29.26
N THR A 48 10.16 22.06 -28.69
CA THR A 48 11.33 22.83 -28.34
C THR A 48 11.47 22.94 -26.84
N VAL A 49 12.64 22.62 -26.32
CA VAL A 49 13.01 22.87 -24.92
C VAL A 49 13.25 24.35 -24.77
N LYS A 50 12.51 25.00 -23.90
CA LYS A 50 12.55 26.42 -23.64
C LYS A 50 13.59 26.77 -22.58
N ASN A 51 13.62 26.01 -21.52
CA ASN A 51 14.61 26.03 -20.46
C ASN A 51 14.64 24.66 -19.76
N SER A 52 15.78 24.34 -19.20
CA SER A 52 16.05 23.06 -18.56
C SER A 52 16.29 23.24 -17.06
N ASN A 53 16.37 22.12 -16.36
CA ASN A 53 16.67 22.06 -14.93
C ASN A 53 15.68 22.82 -14.04
N ASN A 54 14.42 22.95 -14.47
CA ASN A 54 13.39 23.45 -13.58
C ASN A 54 13.18 22.45 -12.45
N GLN A 55 13.12 22.95 -11.24
CA GLN A 55 12.73 22.11 -10.11
C GLN A 55 11.24 21.77 -10.25
N PHE A 56 10.94 20.50 -10.28
CA PHE A 56 9.58 20.02 -10.12
C PHE A 56 9.39 19.59 -8.66
N VAL A 57 8.36 20.12 -8.04
CA VAL A 57 8.01 19.76 -6.66
C VAL A 57 6.86 18.74 -6.75
N PRO A 58 7.11 17.48 -6.42
CA PRO A 58 6.05 16.48 -6.37
C PRO A 58 5.04 16.87 -5.29
N GLN A 59 3.77 16.60 -5.57
CA GLN A 59 2.73 16.77 -4.57
C GLN A 59 2.86 15.67 -3.52
N GLU A 60 3.03 16.03 -2.26
CA GLU A 60 3.02 15.06 -1.15
C GLU A 60 1.59 14.58 -0.89
N VAL A 61 1.39 13.27 -0.91
CA VAL A 61 0.08 12.61 -0.76
C VAL A 61 0.23 11.30 0.00
N THR A 62 -0.87 10.77 0.50
CA THR A 62 -0.93 9.40 1.03
C THR A 62 -1.38 8.42 -0.06
N LEU A 63 -0.97 7.15 0.05
CA LEU A 63 -1.41 6.13 -0.88
C LEU A 63 -2.94 5.96 -0.87
N ASP A 64 -3.56 6.04 0.31
CA ASP A 64 -5.02 5.98 0.47
C ASP A 64 -5.73 7.10 -0.29
N ALA A 65 -5.21 8.33 -0.25
CA ALA A 65 -5.77 9.44 -1.01
C ALA A 65 -5.75 9.18 -2.52
N VAL A 66 -4.65 8.62 -3.03
CA VAL A 66 -4.49 8.28 -4.45
C VAL A 66 -5.43 7.15 -4.86
N VAL A 67 -5.50 6.08 -4.08
CA VAL A 67 -6.33 4.90 -4.37
C VAL A 67 -7.82 5.24 -4.35
N ASN A 68 -8.26 6.09 -3.43
CA ASN A 68 -9.66 6.48 -3.32
C ASN A 68 -10.08 7.56 -4.34
N ASN A 69 -9.12 8.30 -4.91
CA ASN A 69 -9.41 9.36 -5.88
C ASN A 69 -8.48 9.29 -7.11
N PRO A 70 -8.42 8.16 -7.82
CA PRO A 70 -7.40 7.92 -8.84
C PRO A 70 -7.40 8.97 -9.96
N MET A 71 -8.56 9.44 -10.38
CA MET A 71 -8.69 10.44 -11.45
C MET A 71 -8.19 11.82 -11.06
N GLN A 72 -8.17 12.14 -9.76
CA GLN A 72 -7.60 13.40 -9.27
C GLN A 72 -6.08 13.42 -9.43
N TYR A 73 -5.44 12.26 -9.34
CA TYR A 73 -3.99 12.12 -9.34
C TYR A 73 -3.44 11.55 -10.65
N ALA A 74 -4.29 11.12 -11.57
CA ALA A 74 -3.86 10.64 -12.89
C ALA A 74 -2.97 11.67 -13.59
N SER A 75 -1.85 11.21 -14.15
CA SER A 75 -0.80 12.02 -14.78
C SER A 75 -0.14 13.07 -13.86
N HIS A 76 -0.34 13.00 -12.55
CA HIS A 76 0.33 13.90 -11.60
C HIS A 76 1.64 13.28 -11.10
N LEU A 77 2.64 14.14 -10.93
CA LEU A 77 3.86 13.84 -10.20
C LEU A 77 3.57 13.95 -8.71
N ILE A 78 3.69 12.83 -8.02
CA ILE A 78 3.43 12.74 -6.59
C ILE A 78 4.62 12.18 -5.83
N LYS A 79 4.66 12.46 -4.52
CA LYS A 79 5.55 11.81 -3.56
C LYS A 79 4.70 11.12 -2.50
N ILE A 80 5.00 9.85 -2.25
CA ILE A 80 4.38 9.09 -1.16
C ILE A 80 5.50 8.59 -0.26
N GLU A 81 5.41 8.91 1.01
CA GLU A 81 6.35 8.48 2.05
C GLU A 81 5.78 7.30 2.85
N ASN A 82 6.65 6.63 3.63
CA ASN A 82 6.28 5.55 4.52
C ASN A 82 5.54 4.40 3.81
N LEU A 83 5.99 4.07 2.63
CA LEU A 83 5.51 2.93 1.87
C LEU A 83 6.24 1.66 2.29
N GLU A 84 5.57 0.54 2.13
CA GLU A 84 6.07 -0.80 2.33
C GLU A 84 5.85 -1.63 1.06
N THR A 85 6.63 -2.68 0.87
CA THR A 85 6.36 -3.66 -0.19
C THR A 85 5.32 -4.66 0.30
N ALA A 86 4.31 -4.92 -0.51
CA ALA A 86 3.39 -6.04 -0.35
C ALA A 86 3.48 -6.97 -1.56
N MET A 87 3.30 -8.26 -1.34
CA MET A 87 3.26 -9.24 -2.43
C MET A 87 1.86 -9.83 -2.54
N LYS A 88 1.36 -9.93 -3.75
CA LYS A 88 0.12 -10.64 -4.06
C LYS A 88 0.45 -11.88 -4.85
N TYR A 89 0.01 -13.02 -4.34
CA TYR A 89 0.08 -14.30 -5.03
C TYR A 89 -1.22 -14.55 -5.78
N GLY A 90 -1.13 -15.06 -6.99
CA GLY A 90 -2.30 -15.39 -7.78
C GLY A 90 -2.04 -16.52 -8.77
N PHE A 91 -3.11 -16.97 -9.42
CA PHE A 91 -3.06 -17.95 -10.50
C PHE A 91 -3.64 -17.34 -11.77
N SER A 92 -2.87 -17.39 -12.85
CA SER A 92 -3.35 -16.99 -14.17
C SER A 92 -3.01 -18.07 -15.19
N GLN A 93 -3.98 -18.52 -15.95
CA GLN A 93 -3.81 -19.57 -16.98
C GLN A 93 -3.17 -20.87 -16.44
N GLY A 94 -3.40 -21.18 -15.14
CA GLY A 94 -2.85 -22.38 -14.49
C GLY A 94 -1.43 -22.23 -13.95
N TYR A 95 -0.84 -21.04 -14.02
CA TYR A 95 0.48 -20.76 -13.47
C TYR A 95 0.39 -19.81 -12.28
N PRO A 96 1.15 -20.09 -11.20
CA PRO A 96 1.29 -19.14 -10.10
C PRO A 96 2.06 -17.90 -10.57
N TYR A 97 1.65 -16.75 -10.09
CA TYR A 97 2.40 -15.51 -10.30
C TYR A 97 2.49 -14.70 -8.99
N GLU A 98 3.55 -13.97 -8.86
CA GLU A 98 3.79 -13.02 -7.78
C GLU A 98 3.79 -11.61 -8.36
N THR A 99 3.11 -10.70 -7.72
CA THR A 99 3.11 -9.28 -8.10
C THR A 99 3.45 -8.45 -6.88
N GLU A 100 4.44 -7.60 -7.02
CA GLU A 100 4.83 -6.64 -5.98
C GLU A 100 3.99 -5.38 -6.10
N PHE A 101 3.58 -4.87 -4.96
CA PHE A 101 2.82 -3.63 -4.81
C PHE A 101 3.49 -2.73 -3.78
N ILE A 102 3.27 -1.44 -3.90
CA ILE A 102 3.46 -0.53 -2.76
C ILE A 102 2.22 -0.56 -1.88
N TYR A 103 2.44 -0.53 -0.59
CA TYR A 103 1.43 -0.66 0.45
C TYR A 103 1.56 0.44 1.50
N GLN A 104 0.42 0.96 1.97
CA GLN A 104 0.34 1.88 3.10
C GLN A 104 -1.05 1.77 3.74
N ASN A 105 -1.11 1.39 5.01
CA ASN A 105 -2.33 1.42 5.83
C ASN A 105 -3.57 0.74 5.21
N GLY A 106 -3.39 -0.35 4.49
CA GLY A 106 -4.49 -1.06 3.82
C GLY A 106 -4.71 -0.70 2.35
N ALA A 107 -4.14 0.41 1.88
CA ALA A 107 -4.14 0.76 0.46
C ALA A 107 -2.99 0.09 -0.28
N MET A 108 -3.24 -0.31 -1.52
CA MET A 108 -2.24 -0.91 -2.41
C MET A 108 -2.30 -0.32 -3.80
N MET A 109 -1.15 -0.19 -4.44
CA MET A 109 -1.04 0.27 -5.83
C MET A 109 0.09 -0.46 -6.55
N ASN A 110 -0.09 -0.71 -7.84
CA ASN A 110 0.96 -1.27 -8.69
C ASN A 110 2.13 -0.31 -8.85
N VAL A 111 3.33 -0.89 -8.99
CA VAL A 111 4.55 -0.17 -9.36
C VAL A 111 5.16 -0.87 -10.56
N LEU A 112 5.58 -0.11 -11.55
CA LEU A 112 6.24 -0.67 -12.72
C LEU A 112 7.72 -0.29 -12.76
N TRP A 113 8.54 -1.31 -13.09
CA TRP A 113 9.96 -1.17 -13.45
C TRP A 113 10.85 -0.55 -12.39
N ALA A 114 10.56 -0.78 -11.12
CA ALA A 114 11.42 -0.34 -10.04
C ALA A 114 11.79 -1.47 -9.09
N LYS A 115 12.95 -1.33 -8.48
CA LYS A 115 13.31 -2.13 -7.31
C LYS A 115 12.60 -1.57 -6.10
N LEU A 116 11.82 -2.40 -5.43
CA LEU A 116 11.15 -2.04 -4.20
C LEU A 116 12.01 -2.39 -2.98
N TYR A 117 11.74 -1.71 -1.89
CA TYR A 117 12.38 -1.93 -0.59
C TYR A 117 11.33 -2.20 0.46
N GLU A 118 11.75 -2.81 1.56
CA GLU A 118 10.84 -3.11 2.67
C GLU A 118 10.16 -1.85 3.23
N ASN A 119 10.91 -0.76 3.30
CA ASN A 119 10.38 0.57 3.64
C ASN A 119 10.94 1.56 2.63
N MET A 120 10.11 2.42 2.09
CA MET A 120 10.53 3.34 1.04
C MET A 120 9.68 4.59 0.96
N SER A 121 10.21 5.60 0.27
CA SER A 121 9.45 6.68 -0.35
C SER A 121 9.51 6.53 -1.86
N VAL A 122 8.47 6.95 -2.55
CA VAL A 122 8.40 6.91 -4.02
C VAL A 122 7.99 8.28 -4.54
N ILE A 123 8.76 8.79 -5.49
CA ILE A 123 8.37 9.90 -6.34
C ILE A 123 8.07 9.32 -7.72
N GLY A 124 6.91 9.62 -8.28
CA GLY A 124 6.54 9.08 -9.57
C GLY A 124 5.27 9.69 -10.15
N VAL A 125 4.94 9.29 -11.36
CA VAL A 125 3.74 9.71 -12.06
C VAL A 125 2.68 8.62 -11.91
N VAL A 126 1.48 9.01 -11.48
CA VAL A 126 0.34 8.11 -11.37
C VAL A 126 -0.33 7.98 -12.72
N GLU A 127 -0.63 6.74 -13.10
CA GLU A 127 -1.37 6.41 -14.31
C GLU A 127 -2.49 5.42 -13.97
N TYR A 128 -3.59 5.52 -14.71
CA TYR A 128 -4.74 4.64 -14.52
C TYR A 128 -5.01 3.82 -15.78
N GLY A 129 -5.02 2.49 -15.62
CA GLY A 129 -5.41 1.58 -16.69
C GLY A 129 -4.34 1.24 -17.72
N ILE A 130 -3.10 1.68 -17.54
CA ILE A 130 -2.02 1.32 -18.47
C ILE A 130 -1.76 -0.19 -18.44
N MET A 131 -1.70 -0.80 -19.62
CA MET A 131 -1.43 -2.23 -19.80
C MET A 131 -2.37 -3.18 -19.05
N GLY A 132 -3.55 -2.70 -18.62
CA GLY A 132 -4.50 -3.49 -17.84
C GLY A 132 -4.18 -3.64 -16.35
N TYR A 133 -3.19 -2.93 -15.83
CA TYR A 133 -2.77 -3.02 -14.42
C TYR A 133 -3.61 -2.18 -13.45
N GLY A 134 -4.61 -1.45 -13.93
CA GLY A 134 -5.39 -0.55 -13.08
C GLY A 134 -4.57 0.67 -12.65
N LEU A 135 -4.69 1.06 -11.37
CA LEU A 135 -3.95 2.18 -10.82
C LEU A 135 -2.48 1.81 -10.60
N THR A 136 -1.60 2.59 -11.18
CA THR A 136 -0.17 2.28 -11.24
C THR A 136 0.66 3.55 -11.05
N ILE A 137 1.79 3.46 -10.37
CA ILE A 137 2.79 4.52 -10.34
C ILE A 137 4.00 4.14 -11.20
N PHE A 138 4.46 5.08 -12.01
CA PHE A 138 5.73 5.02 -12.73
C PHE A 138 6.77 5.77 -11.91
N PRO A 139 7.64 5.08 -11.20
CA PRO A 139 8.58 5.73 -10.31
C PRO A 139 9.69 6.42 -11.10
N ILE A 140 9.99 7.64 -10.69
CA ILE A 140 11.18 8.39 -11.10
C ILE A 140 12.29 8.15 -10.08
N GLU A 141 11.90 8.08 -8.80
CA GLU A 141 12.82 7.86 -7.70
C GLU A 141 12.18 6.92 -6.68
N VAL A 142 12.94 5.96 -6.19
CA VAL A 142 12.57 5.08 -5.07
C VAL A 142 13.71 5.13 -4.06
N GLU A 143 13.44 5.72 -2.92
CA GLU A 143 14.39 5.84 -1.82
C GLU A 143 14.12 4.75 -0.77
N ASN A 144 15.17 3.99 -0.41
CA ASN A 144 15.11 3.06 0.71
C ASN A 144 15.13 3.86 2.02
N THR A 145 14.04 3.78 2.78
CA THR A 145 13.89 4.52 4.03
C THR A 145 13.98 3.57 5.22
N THR A 146 14.53 4.07 6.32
CA THR A 146 14.51 3.33 7.58
C THR A 146 13.31 3.79 8.38
N LYS A 147 12.36 2.87 8.63
CA LYS A 147 11.21 3.17 9.50
C LYS A 147 11.71 3.36 10.93
N VAL A 148 11.59 4.57 11.45
CA VAL A 148 11.80 4.83 12.87
C VAL A 148 10.54 4.38 13.61
N PHE A 149 10.70 3.50 14.61
CA PHE A 149 9.58 3.04 15.41
C PHE A 149 9.00 4.22 16.21
N ASP A 150 7.77 4.58 15.89
CA ASP A 150 7.02 5.70 16.48
C ASP A 150 5.96 5.25 17.51
N GLY A 151 5.99 3.97 17.90
CA GLY A 151 4.98 3.36 18.76
C GLY A 151 3.85 2.70 17.98
N THR A 152 3.88 2.72 16.63
CA THR A 152 2.86 2.07 15.78
C THR A 152 3.44 0.95 14.93
N CYS A 153 2.62 -0.08 14.66
CA CYS A 153 2.91 -1.15 13.71
C CYS A 153 1.75 -1.30 12.75
N THR A 154 2.04 -1.47 11.47
CA THR A 154 1.06 -1.69 10.41
C THR A 154 0.99 -3.15 9.97
N ARG A 155 2.02 -3.95 10.31
CA ARG A 155 2.15 -5.38 9.95
C ARG A 155 2.49 -6.22 11.18
N ILE A 156 2.00 -7.45 11.21
CA ILE A 156 2.35 -8.44 12.25
C ILE A 156 3.86 -8.74 12.23
N LYS A 157 4.48 -8.76 11.06
CA LYS A 157 5.93 -8.91 10.91
C LYS A 157 6.70 -7.84 11.69
N ASP A 158 6.24 -6.59 11.65
CA ASP A 158 6.90 -5.49 12.37
C ASP A 158 6.82 -5.68 13.88
N ILE A 159 5.67 -6.15 14.38
CA ILE A 159 5.49 -6.50 15.78
C ILE A 159 6.49 -7.58 16.21
N LYS A 160 6.68 -8.61 15.38
CA LYS A 160 7.60 -9.71 15.66
C LYS A 160 9.07 -9.30 15.70
N ASN A 161 9.41 -8.14 15.15
CA ASN A 161 10.76 -7.56 15.20
C ASN A 161 10.99 -6.64 16.41
N LEU A 162 9.97 -6.38 17.22
CA LEU A 162 10.11 -5.58 18.43
C LEU A 162 10.85 -6.33 19.55
N ALA A 163 11.47 -5.59 20.45
CA ALA A 163 12.01 -6.17 21.68
C ALA A 163 10.87 -6.66 22.59
N LYS A 164 11.14 -7.69 23.38
CA LYS A 164 10.19 -8.20 24.38
C LYS A 164 9.69 -7.07 25.29
N GLY A 165 8.37 -7.02 25.49
CA GLY A 165 7.72 -6.06 26.36
C GLY A 165 7.55 -4.67 25.75
N THR A 166 7.95 -4.43 24.51
CA THR A 166 7.70 -3.15 23.83
C THR A 166 6.20 -2.90 23.71
N GLU A 167 5.77 -1.72 24.15
CA GLU A 167 4.40 -1.24 23.95
C GLU A 167 4.24 -0.65 22.54
N PHE A 168 3.12 -0.94 21.92
CA PHE A 168 2.80 -0.43 20.57
C PHE A 168 1.30 -0.43 20.34
N THR A 169 0.89 0.25 19.27
CA THR A 169 -0.46 0.16 18.70
C THR A 169 -0.40 -0.42 17.29
N TYR A 170 -1.08 -1.54 17.05
CA TYR A 170 -1.25 -2.08 15.70
C TYR A 170 -2.41 -1.36 15.02
N VAL A 171 -2.09 -0.65 13.94
CA VAL A 171 -3.05 0.14 13.15
C VAL A 171 -3.35 -0.49 11.79
N GLY A 172 -2.74 -1.63 11.47
CA GLY A 172 -3.05 -2.43 10.29
C GLY A 172 -4.42 -3.10 10.41
N ASN A 173 -4.79 -3.84 9.37
CA ASN A 173 -5.98 -4.68 9.36
C ASN A 173 -5.56 -6.14 9.46
N ALA A 174 -6.11 -6.86 10.43
CA ALA A 174 -5.88 -8.29 10.59
C ALA A 174 -7.21 -9.04 10.65
N THR A 175 -7.22 -10.26 10.15
CA THR A 175 -8.38 -11.16 10.22
C THR A 175 -8.24 -12.08 11.44
N THR A 176 -9.30 -12.26 12.19
CA THR A 176 -9.36 -13.24 13.27
C THR A 176 -9.54 -14.63 12.68
N THR A 177 -8.58 -15.52 12.91
CA THR A 177 -8.60 -16.88 12.31
C THR A 177 -9.00 -17.97 13.29
N PHE A 178 -8.62 -17.84 14.53
CA PHE A 178 -8.89 -18.83 15.55
C PHE A 178 -9.13 -18.17 16.91
N THR A 179 -10.08 -18.69 17.69
CA THR A 179 -10.35 -18.26 19.06
C THR A 179 -9.85 -19.34 20.00
N ASP A 180 -8.88 -19.01 20.86
CA ASP A 180 -8.46 -19.87 21.95
C ASP A 180 -9.49 -19.77 23.08
N TYR A 181 -9.98 -20.91 23.51
CA TYR A 181 -11.07 -21.02 24.47
C TYR A 181 -10.87 -20.27 25.79
N GLU A 182 -9.62 -20.08 26.22
CA GLU A 182 -9.32 -19.49 27.55
C GLU A 182 -8.45 -18.23 27.48
N ASN A 183 -7.67 -18.05 26.41
CA ASN A 183 -6.52 -17.14 26.46
C ASN A 183 -6.55 -15.98 25.44
N GLY A 184 -7.40 -16.03 24.42
CA GLY A 184 -7.43 -14.97 23.43
C GLY A 184 -7.82 -15.42 22.03
N ILE A 185 -7.31 -14.72 21.04
CA ILE A 185 -7.60 -14.97 19.63
C ILE A 185 -6.34 -14.90 18.78
N LEU A 186 -6.25 -15.75 17.78
CA LEU A 186 -5.24 -15.66 16.74
C LEU A 186 -5.71 -14.69 15.66
N ILE A 187 -4.85 -13.78 15.29
CA ILE A 187 -5.05 -12.86 14.18
C ILE A 187 -3.98 -13.04 13.12
N GLU A 188 -4.34 -12.80 11.88
CA GLU A 188 -3.44 -12.88 10.74
C GLU A 188 -3.60 -11.69 9.82
N ASP A 189 -2.49 -11.21 9.29
CA ASP A 189 -2.42 -10.34 8.13
C ASP A 189 -1.57 -11.02 7.04
N TYR A 190 -1.35 -10.35 5.91
CA TYR A 190 -0.56 -10.91 4.80
C TYR A 190 0.92 -11.16 5.16
N THR A 191 1.39 -10.73 6.33
CA THR A 191 2.78 -10.92 6.80
C THR A 191 2.94 -12.02 7.85
N GLY A 192 1.83 -12.56 8.37
CA GLY A 192 1.83 -13.67 9.30
C GLY A 192 0.75 -13.59 10.37
N GLY A 193 0.82 -14.50 11.33
CA GLY A 193 -0.12 -14.60 12.45
C GLY A 193 0.51 -14.30 13.80
N ILE A 194 -0.29 -13.81 14.77
CA ILE A 194 0.11 -13.56 16.15
C ILE A 194 -1.07 -13.74 17.10
N LEU A 195 -0.82 -14.22 18.31
CA LEU A 195 -1.86 -14.44 19.31
C LEU A 195 -2.12 -13.14 20.11
N LEU A 196 -3.38 -12.70 20.18
CA LEU A 196 -3.81 -11.66 21.12
C LEU A 196 -4.18 -12.32 22.43
N LYS A 197 -3.44 -12.02 23.49
CA LYS A 197 -3.65 -12.58 24.82
C LYS A 197 -4.44 -11.63 25.71
N ASN A 198 -5.69 -11.99 25.95
CA ASN A 198 -6.51 -11.47 27.02
C ASN A 198 -7.73 -12.38 27.18
N ALA A 199 -8.07 -12.79 28.38
CA ALA A 199 -9.20 -13.69 28.66
C ALA A 199 -10.55 -13.13 28.21
N LYS A 200 -10.70 -11.81 28.09
CA LYS A 200 -11.92 -11.17 27.58
C LYS A 200 -12.11 -11.36 26.07
N LEU A 201 -11.06 -11.73 25.33
CA LEU A 201 -11.09 -11.99 23.90
C LEU A 201 -11.40 -13.44 23.55
N GLY A 202 -11.16 -14.38 24.48
CA GLY A 202 -11.42 -15.80 24.28
C GLY A 202 -12.92 -16.12 24.17
N ASP A 203 -13.26 -17.35 23.87
CA ASP A 203 -14.65 -17.80 23.66
C ASP A 203 -15.56 -17.55 24.85
N LYS A 204 -15.01 -17.57 26.08
CA LYS A 204 -15.73 -17.22 27.32
C LYS A 204 -15.66 -15.75 27.68
N GLY A 205 -14.94 -14.95 26.89
CA GLY A 205 -14.74 -13.54 27.15
C GLY A 205 -15.97 -12.68 26.89
N THR A 206 -15.88 -11.42 27.31
CA THR A 206 -16.93 -10.42 27.10
C THR A 206 -16.85 -9.73 25.73
N ALA A 207 -15.69 -9.78 25.09
CA ALA A 207 -15.51 -9.24 23.75
C ALA A 207 -16.21 -10.09 22.71
N LYS A 208 -16.98 -9.45 21.81
CA LYS A 208 -17.75 -10.15 20.77
C LYS A 208 -16.89 -10.41 19.51
N VAL A 209 -15.69 -10.92 19.69
CA VAL A 209 -14.77 -11.23 18.59
C VAL A 209 -15.01 -12.68 18.15
N LYS A 210 -15.17 -12.89 16.86
CA LYS A 210 -15.36 -14.22 16.24
C LYS A 210 -14.36 -14.39 15.10
N SER A 211 -14.08 -15.64 14.75
CA SER A 211 -13.30 -15.93 13.55
C SER A 211 -13.93 -15.31 12.31
N GLY A 212 -13.09 -14.78 11.43
CA GLY A 212 -13.50 -14.11 10.20
C GLY A 212 -13.81 -12.63 10.35
N MET A 213 -13.64 -12.05 11.52
CA MET A 213 -13.78 -10.60 11.71
C MET A 213 -12.47 -9.88 11.39
N LEU A 214 -12.60 -8.69 10.83
CA LEU A 214 -11.48 -7.78 10.64
C LEU A 214 -11.31 -6.92 11.89
N ILE A 215 -10.09 -6.85 12.39
CA ILE A 215 -9.76 -6.07 13.58
C ILE A 215 -8.57 -5.15 13.35
N THR A 216 -8.58 -4.02 14.02
CA THR A 216 -7.53 -2.99 13.98
C THR A 216 -7.49 -2.21 15.30
N ASN A 217 -6.57 -1.27 15.41
CA ASN A 217 -6.39 -0.44 16.61
C ASN A 217 -6.16 -1.26 17.88
N ILE A 218 -5.16 -2.16 17.82
CA ILE A 218 -4.83 -3.07 18.92
C ILE A 218 -3.65 -2.50 19.68
N LYS A 219 -3.86 -2.05 20.91
CA LYS A 219 -2.78 -1.61 21.79
C LYS A 219 -2.36 -2.75 22.71
N GLY A 220 -1.05 -2.97 22.84
CA GLY A 220 -0.54 -4.05 23.68
C GLY A 220 0.97 -4.08 23.78
N LYS A 221 1.48 -5.14 24.41
CA LYS A 221 2.90 -5.43 24.62
C LYS A 221 3.31 -6.69 23.88
N TYR A 222 4.39 -6.62 23.14
CA TYR A 222 4.91 -7.78 22.42
C TYR A 222 5.58 -8.80 23.34
N GLN A 223 5.25 -10.07 23.16
CA GLN A 223 5.93 -11.22 23.76
C GLN A 223 6.42 -12.16 22.66
N PRO A 224 7.73 -12.39 22.53
CA PRO A 224 8.27 -13.30 21.54
C PRO A 224 7.85 -14.76 21.80
N ALA A 225 7.89 -15.57 20.78
CA ALA A 225 7.73 -17.02 20.89
C ALA A 225 8.81 -17.60 21.82
N SER A 226 8.45 -18.59 22.64
CA SER A 226 9.38 -19.27 23.53
C SER A 226 8.97 -20.74 23.71
N GLY A 227 9.84 -21.66 23.31
CA GLY A 227 9.50 -23.10 23.27
C GLY A 227 8.28 -23.34 22.37
N ASP A 228 7.28 -24.02 22.93
CA ASP A 228 6.02 -24.32 22.24
C ASP A 228 4.99 -23.17 22.31
N VAL A 229 5.35 -22.03 22.91
CA VAL A 229 4.46 -20.88 23.07
C VAL A 229 4.62 -19.93 21.90
N MET A 230 3.52 -19.66 21.21
CA MET A 230 3.48 -18.71 20.09
C MET A 230 3.81 -17.28 20.53
N ALA A 231 4.37 -16.50 19.61
CA ALA A 231 4.49 -15.06 19.78
C ALA A 231 3.11 -14.43 20.04
N SER A 232 3.05 -13.45 20.94
CA SER A 232 1.78 -12.87 21.35
C SER A 232 1.85 -11.37 21.62
N ILE A 233 0.68 -10.76 21.60
CA ILE A 233 0.42 -9.40 22.08
C ILE A 233 -0.37 -9.52 23.38
N GLU A 234 0.21 -9.07 24.49
CA GLU A 234 -0.50 -8.96 25.76
C GLU A 234 -1.29 -7.66 25.78
N ILE A 235 -2.60 -7.77 25.91
CA ILE A 235 -3.54 -6.65 25.90
C ILE A 235 -4.02 -6.43 27.33
N ALA A 236 -3.93 -5.19 27.82
CA ALA A 236 -4.50 -4.83 29.10
C ALA A 236 -6.04 -4.84 29.06
N ASP A 237 -6.69 -5.18 30.15
CA ASP A 237 -8.15 -5.21 30.26
C ASP A 237 -8.83 -3.91 29.83
N ALA A 238 -8.19 -2.77 30.14
CA ALA A 238 -8.69 -1.44 29.76
C ALA A 238 -8.56 -1.14 28.26
N ASP A 239 -7.70 -1.86 27.53
CA ASP A 239 -7.46 -1.65 26.11
C ASP A 239 -8.29 -2.58 25.22
N VAL A 240 -8.96 -3.60 25.78
CA VAL A 240 -9.80 -4.54 25.02
C VAL A 240 -10.96 -3.83 24.33
N ASP A 241 -11.61 -2.90 25.01
CA ASP A 241 -12.76 -2.17 24.49
C ASP A 241 -12.36 -1.12 23.40
N ASN A 242 -11.08 -0.80 23.30
CA ASN A 242 -10.54 0.10 22.28
C ASN A 242 -10.25 -0.60 20.94
N ILE A 243 -10.27 -1.92 20.91
CA ILE A 243 -10.07 -2.69 19.67
C ILE A 243 -11.23 -2.42 18.73
N THR A 244 -10.90 -1.98 17.52
CA THR A 244 -11.92 -1.76 16.48
C THR A 244 -12.21 -3.06 15.76
N ILE A 245 -13.45 -3.51 15.81
CA ILE A 245 -13.93 -4.75 15.18
C ILE A 245 -14.88 -4.38 14.04
N LYS A 246 -14.58 -4.87 12.85
CA LYS A 246 -15.44 -4.72 11.66
C LYS A 246 -16.06 -6.07 11.33
N ASN A 247 -17.38 -6.14 11.27
CA ASN A 247 -18.07 -7.31 10.72
C ASN A 247 -17.90 -7.28 9.21
N VAL A 248 -17.13 -8.19 8.68
CA VAL A 248 -16.98 -8.34 7.22
C VAL A 248 -17.98 -9.39 6.77
N ASN A 249 -19.01 -8.97 6.04
CA ASN A 249 -19.90 -9.88 5.30
C ASN A 249 -19.31 -10.32 3.95
N GLU A 250 -18.04 -10.01 3.70
CA GLU A 250 -17.33 -10.34 2.47
C GLU A 250 -16.49 -11.59 2.66
N GLN A 251 -16.40 -12.38 1.59
CA GLN A 251 -15.63 -13.63 1.56
C GLN A 251 -14.19 -13.35 2.06
N ILE A 252 -13.79 -14.12 3.08
CA ILE A 252 -12.43 -14.12 3.57
C ILE A 252 -11.56 -14.66 2.45
N GLU A 253 -10.75 -13.81 1.83
CA GLU A 253 -9.65 -14.29 1.01
C GLU A 253 -8.60 -14.87 1.97
N CYS A 254 -8.57 -16.20 2.06
CA CYS A 254 -7.51 -16.88 2.78
C CYS A 254 -6.21 -16.69 2.00
N TYR A 255 -5.30 -15.94 2.56
CA TYR A 255 -3.92 -15.91 2.09
C TYR A 255 -3.23 -17.17 2.60
N SER A 256 -3.07 -18.15 1.70
CA SER A 256 -2.33 -19.40 1.96
C SER A 256 -0.94 -19.32 1.35
#